data_551315aefcc0abf129be33863853cf83
#
_entry.id   551315aefcc0abf129be33863853cf83
#
_cell.length_a   1.000
_cell.length_b   1.000
_cell.length_c   1.000
_cell.angle_alpha   90.00
_cell.angle_beta   90.00
_cell.angle_gamma   90.00
#
_symmetry.space_group_name_H-M   'P 1'
#
loop_
_entity.id
_entity.type
_entity.pdbx_description
1 polymer ?
#
loop_
_entity_poly.entity_id
_entity_poly.type
_entity_poly.pdbx_seq_one_letter_code
_entity_poly.pdbx_strand_id
1 'polypeptide(L)' 'MKVQYFDLKDKRALVSGGASGIGASIVEHLCEQGVEVYFFDIDKKGAEKLISKIKKKKQKIPTFQF' A
#
# COMPACT_ATOMS: atom_id res chain seq x y z
N MET A 1 1.21 -12.01 3.56
CA MET A 1 1.35 -10.82 2.71
C MET A 1 2.38 -11.09 1.62
N LYS A 2 2.16 -10.55 0.45
CA LYS A 2 2.99 -10.84 -0.69
C LYS A 2 2.96 -9.68 -1.69
N VAL A 3 4.13 -9.29 -2.19
CA VAL A 3 4.20 -8.36 -3.33
C VAL A 3 4.09 -9.21 -4.59
N GLN A 4 2.98 -9.07 -5.30
CA GLN A 4 2.70 -9.90 -6.47
C GLN A 4 3.21 -9.33 -7.77
N TYR A 5 3.43 -8.04 -7.79
CA TYR A 5 3.88 -7.35 -8.99
C TYR A 5 4.63 -6.09 -8.60
N PHE A 6 5.77 -5.88 -9.19
CA PHE A 6 6.54 -4.67 -9.00
C PHE A 6 7.18 -4.28 -10.32
N ASP A 7 6.79 -3.13 -10.84
CA ASP A 7 7.32 -2.59 -12.09
C ASP A 7 8.25 -1.42 -11.78
N LEU A 8 9.54 -1.68 -11.87
CA LEU A 8 10.55 -0.66 -11.59
C LEU A 8 10.51 0.48 -12.61
N LYS A 9 10.16 0.17 -13.84
CA LYS A 9 10.11 1.18 -14.90
C LYS A 9 9.00 2.19 -14.65
N ASP A 10 7.81 1.71 -14.32
CA ASP A 10 6.65 2.57 -14.07
C ASP A 10 6.44 2.82 -12.58
N LYS A 11 7.24 2.22 -11.72
CA LYS A 11 7.17 2.35 -10.27
C LYS A 11 5.77 2.04 -9.74
N ARG A 12 5.28 0.86 -10.09
CA ARG A 12 3.99 0.36 -9.60
C ARG A 12 4.18 -0.95 -8.87
N ALA A 13 3.38 -1.17 -7.83
CA ALA A 13 3.43 -2.40 -7.05
C ALA A 13 2.03 -2.88 -6.71
N LEU A 14 1.85 -4.18 -6.70
CA LEU A 14 0.63 -4.84 -6.31
C LEU A 14 0.91 -5.69 -5.08
N VAL A 15 0.25 -5.39 -3.99
CA VAL A 15 0.50 -6.03 -2.69
C VAL A 15 -0.77 -6.69 -2.20
N SER A 16 -0.71 -7.96 -1.83
CA SER A 16 -1.85 -8.61 -1.19
C SER A 16 -1.65 -8.65 0.33
N GLY A 17 -2.71 -8.46 1.09
CA GLY A 17 -2.65 -8.39 2.54
C GLY A 17 -2.00 -7.11 3.06
N GLY A 18 -2.14 -6.02 2.33
CA GLY A 18 -1.44 -4.78 2.63
C GLY A 18 -1.96 -3.98 3.81
N ALA A 19 -3.13 -4.34 4.36
CA ALA A 19 -3.76 -3.55 5.42
C ALA A 19 -3.29 -3.92 6.82
N SER A 20 -2.56 -5.02 7.00
CA SER A 20 -2.19 -5.50 8.32
C SER A 20 -0.69 -5.67 8.49
N GLY A 21 -0.21 -5.41 9.70
CA GLY A 21 1.13 -5.75 10.15
C GLY A 21 2.25 -5.47 9.15
N ILE A 22 2.93 -6.52 8.74
CA ILE A 22 4.06 -6.44 7.82
C ILE A 22 3.65 -5.89 6.46
N GLY A 23 2.45 -6.28 5.99
CA GLY A 23 1.93 -5.78 4.72
C GLY A 23 1.74 -4.27 4.71
N ALA A 24 1.19 -3.74 5.80
CA ALA A 24 0.99 -2.30 5.95
C ALA A 24 2.34 -1.56 5.93
N SER A 25 3.34 -2.10 6.60
CA SER A 25 4.68 -1.51 6.61
C SER A 25 5.29 -1.46 5.21
N ILE A 26 5.09 -2.51 4.42
CA ILE A 26 5.60 -2.56 3.06
C ILE A 26 4.90 -1.53 2.17
N VAL A 27 3.57 -1.44 2.27
CA VAL A 27 2.80 -0.45 1.51
C VAL A 27 3.29 0.96 1.85
N GLU A 28 3.45 1.24 3.14
CA GLU A 28 3.90 2.53 3.60
C GLU A 28 5.30 2.86 3.08
N HIS A 29 6.21 1.89 3.14
CA HIS A 29 7.57 2.07 2.63
C HIS A 29 7.59 2.35 1.13
N LEU A 30 6.81 1.60 0.37
CA LEU A 30 6.73 1.81 -1.08
C LEU A 30 6.16 3.18 -1.42
N CYS A 31 5.15 3.64 -0.67
CA CYS A 31 4.58 4.96 -0.87
C CYS A 31 5.62 6.06 -0.58
N GLU A 32 6.47 5.85 0.42
CA GLU A 32 7.56 6.78 0.73
C GLU A 32 8.53 6.91 -0.44
N GLN A 33 8.71 5.83 -1.19
CA GLN A 33 9.59 5.81 -2.35
C GLN A 33 8.94 6.38 -3.61
N GLY A 34 7.70 6.84 -3.50
CA GLY A 34 6.98 7.38 -4.65
C GLY A 34 6.41 6.31 -5.58
N VAL A 35 6.31 5.10 -5.11
CA VAL A 35 5.73 4.01 -5.88
C VAL A 35 4.22 4.10 -5.87
N GLU A 36 3.60 3.87 -7.02
CA GLU A 36 2.15 3.77 -7.11
C GLU A 36 1.73 2.38 -6.64
N VAL A 37 1.09 2.33 -5.48
CA VAL A 37 0.76 1.07 -4.82
C VAL A 37 -0.72 0.75 -4.94
N TYR A 38 -1.01 -0.49 -5.31
CA TYR A 38 -2.36 -1.06 -5.27
C TYR A 38 -2.29 -2.21 -4.27
N PHE A 39 -3.18 -2.23 -3.28
CA PHE A 39 -3.16 -3.32 -2.32
C PHE A 39 -4.55 -3.89 -2.09
N PHE A 40 -4.58 -5.18 -1.76
CA PHE A 40 -5.82 -5.92 -1.49
C PHE A 40 -5.83 -6.40 -0.06
N ASP A 41 -6.98 -6.33 0.58
CA ASP A 41 -7.16 -6.91 1.90
C ASP A 41 -8.65 -7.06 2.18
N ILE A 42 -8.99 -7.97 3.06
CA ILE A 42 -10.36 -8.12 3.54
C ILE A 42 -10.62 -7.21 4.75
N ASP A 43 -9.58 -6.63 5.33
CA ASP A 43 -9.69 -5.73 6.48
C ASP A 43 -9.87 -4.28 6.01
N LYS A 44 -11.12 -3.91 5.78
CA LYS A 44 -11.44 -2.58 5.32
C LYS A 44 -11.06 -1.49 6.32
N LYS A 45 -11.28 -1.74 7.62
CA LYS A 45 -10.95 -0.74 8.65
C LYS A 45 -9.45 -0.52 8.74
N GLY A 46 -8.68 -1.61 8.68
CA GLY A 46 -7.22 -1.51 8.66
C GLY A 46 -6.72 -0.77 7.45
N ALA A 47 -7.31 -1.01 6.29
CA ALA A 47 -6.95 -0.31 5.06
C ALA A 47 -7.24 1.19 5.17
N GLU A 48 -8.37 1.56 5.72
CA GLU A 48 -8.72 2.97 5.90
C GLU A 48 -7.75 3.67 6.86
N LYS A 49 -7.35 3.01 7.94
CA LYS A 49 -6.36 3.56 8.86
C LYS A 49 -5.02 3.77 8.18
N LEU A 50 -4.60 2.81 7.38
CA LEU A 50 -3.34 2.90 6.65
C LEU A 50 -3.34 4.06 5.67
N ILE A 51 -4.41 4.20 4.91
CA ILE A 51 -4.55 5.28 3.94
C ILE A 51 -4.54 6.63 4.64
N SER A 52 -5.25 6.77 5.76
CA SER A 52 -5.25 8.00 6.55
C SER A 52 -3.85 8.36 7.03
N LYS A 53 -3.11 7.37 7.51
CA LYS A 53 -1.74 7.57 7.99
C LYS A 53 -0.83 8.08 6.88
N ILE A 54 -0.91 7.47 5.72
CA ILE A 54 -0.09 7.86 4.57
C ILE A 54 -0.48 9.25 4.08
N LYS A 55 -1.77 9.54 4.05
CA LYS A 55 -2.28 10.84 3.63
C LYS A 55 -1.74 11.97 4.51
N LYS A 56 -1.64 11.73 5.82
CA LYS A 56 -1.08 12.72 6.75
C LYS A 56 0.37 13.03 6.47
N LYS A 57 1.11 12.08 5.92
CA LYS A 57 2.53 12.24 5.58
C LYS A 57 2.74 12.92 4.23
N LYS A 58 1.66 13.26 3.54
CA LYS A 58 1.70 13.90 2.21
C LYS A 58 2.46 13.07 1.18
N GLN A 59 2.39 11.76 1.33
CA GLN A 59 2.98 10.82 0.40
C GLN A 59 1.95 10.40 -0.66
N LYS A 60 2.40 9.68 -1.67
CA LYS A 60 1.52 9.16 -2.69
C LYS A 60 0.54 8.15 -2.06
N ILE A 61 -0.75 8.39 -2.24
CA ILE A 61 -1.77 7.58 -1.59
C ILE A 61 -1.97 6.26 -2.35
N PRO A 62 -1.94 5.10 -1.65
CA PRO A 62 -2.17 3.84 -2.31
C PRO A 62 -3.64 3.62 -2.66
N THR A 63 -3.89 2.77 -3.64
CA THR A 63 -5.24 2.36 -4.01
C THR A 63 -5.59 1.07 -3.28
N PHE A 64 -6.69 1.09 -2.56
CA PHE A 64 -7.18 -0.08 -1.84
C PHE A 64 -8.26 -0.79 -2.64
N GLN A 65 -8.16 -2.11 -2.72
CA GLN A 65 -9.17 -2.95 -3.34
C GLN A 65 -9.64 -3.99 -2.32
N PHE A 66 -10.93 -4.02 -2.11
CA PHE A 66 -11.54 -4.97 -1.17
C PHE A 66 -11.85 -6.30 -1.85
#